data_10600908921e83dc93977540d707ea3b
#
_entry.id   10600908921e83dc93977540d707ea3b
#
_cell.length_a   1.000
_cell.length_b   1.000
_cell.length_c   1.000
_cell.angle_alpha   90.00
_cell.angle_beta   90.00
_cell.angle_gamma   90.00
#
_symmetry.space_group_name_H-M   'P 1'
#
loop_
_entity.id
_entity.type
_entity.pdbx_description
1 polymer ?
#
loop_
_entity_poly.entity_id
_entity_poly.type
_entity_poly.pdbx_seq_one_letter_code
_entity_poly.pdbx_strand_id
1 'polypeptide(L)'
;MDAQGQSRYSAQQFRDLVKDIPFAMFTTVTAGGGLRSRPMVAAENAFDGTLWFFTRTSSAVAQEVASNTQVNVTYVSAPEDRFVSVSGVASAVRDVERAGGMWSPAYNQWFAGGPSDPELALIKIDVTRVEFWDRKAGRMREL
;
A
#
# COMPACT_ATOMS: atom_id res chain seq x y z
N MET A 1 -7.76 -11.42 8.29
CA MET A 1 -8.72 -11.41 9.40
C MET A 1 -9.18 -12.82 9.67
N ASP A 2 -9.26 -13.20 10.92
CA ASP A 2 -9.83 -14.48 11.29
C ASP A 2 -11.37 -14.39 11.38
N ALA A 3 -12.01 -15.50 11.75
CA ALA A 3 -13.46 -15.57 11.78
C ALA A 3 -14.11 -14.60 12.80
N GLN A 4 -13.36 -14.17 13.79
CA GLN A 4 -13.81 -13.21 14.78
C GLN A 4 -13.50 -11.76 14.40
N GLY A 5 -12.99 -11.53 13.20
CA GLY A 5 -12.61 -10.20 12.72
C GLY A 5 -11.27 -9.73 13.22
N GLN A 6 -10.48 -10.59 13.83
CA GLN A 6 -9.14 -10.26 14.29
C GLN A 6 -8.12 -10.52 13.17
N SER A 7 -7.07 -9.72 13.14
CA SER A 7 -5.97 -9.94 12.21
C SER A 7 -5.25 -11.25 12.52
N ARG A 8 -4.89 -11.99 11.47
CA ARG A 8 -4.08 -13.19 11.58
C ARG A 8 -2.64 -12.87 11.95
N TYR A 9 -2.25 -11.62 11.90
CA TYR A 9 -0.91 -11.13 12.18
C TYR A 9 -1.04 -9.86 13.03
N SER A 10 0.01 -9.53 13.77
CA SER A 10 0.02 -8.28 14.52
C SER A 10 0.43 -7.12 13.60
N ALA A 11 -0.17 -5.96 13.85
CA ALA A 11 0.22 -4.74 13.16
C ALA A 11 1.70 -4.43 13.39
N GLN A 12 2.23 -4.75 14.56
CA GLN A 12 3.63 -4.52 14.87
C GLN A 12 4.55 -5.39 14.03
N GLN A 13 4.22 -6.65 13.83
CA GLN A 13 5.01 -7.55 12.97
C GLN A 13 5.08 -7.01 11.55
N PHE A 14 3.97 -6.54 11.02
CA PHE A 14 3.94 -5.95 9.69
C PHE A 14 4.82 -4.68 9.63
N ARG A 15 4.66 -3.78 10.60
CA ARG A 15 5.46 -2.55 10.64
C ARG A 15 6.94 -2.83 10.70
N ASP A 16 7.34 -3.84 11.47
CA ASP A 16 8.75 -4.22 11.58
C ASP A 16 9.31 -4.73 10.25
N LEU A 17 8.49 -5.43 9.47
CA LEU A 17 8.91 -5.96 8.17
C LEU A 17 9.11 -4.85 7.12
N VAL A 18 8.34 -3.79 7.16
CA VAL A 18 8.34 -2.74 6.12
C VAL A 18 8.99 -1.43 6.56
N LYS A 19 9.43 -1.33 7.80
CA LYS A 19 10.06 -0.12 8.31
C LYS A 19 11.28 0.25 7.47
N ASP A 20 11.48 1.55 7.29
CA ASP A 20 12.60 2.11 6.51
C ASP A 20 12.62 1.68 5.04
N ILE A 21 11.48 1.21 4.52
CA ILE A 21 11.31 0.95 3.10
C ILE A 21 10.40 2.04 2.54
N PRO A 22 10.96 3.11 1.93
CA PRO A 22 10.18 4.28 1.55
C PRO A 22 9.31 4.06 0.32
N PHE A 23 9.69 3.13 -0.56
CA PHE A 23 8.95 2.86 -1.78
C PHE A 23 8.51 1.42 -1.82
N ALA A 24 7.28 1.22 -2.26
CA ALA A 24 6.74 -0.11 -2.54
C ALA A 24 6.40 -0.21 -4.02
N MET A 25 6.52 -1.41 -4.58
CA MET A 25 6.03 -1.68 -5.92
C MET A 25 4.56 -2.04 -5.84
N PHE A 26 3.73 -1.24 -6.46
CA PHE A 26 2.27 -1.38 -6.43
C PHE A 26 1.81 -1.98 -7.75
N THR A 27 1.19 -3.15 -7.70
CA THR A 27 0.76 -3.89 -8.87
C THR A 27 -0.76 -3.89 -9.00
N THR A 28 -1.24 -3.51 -10.16
CA THR A 28 -2.66 -3.49 -10.52
C THR A 28 -2.95 -4.40 -11.70
N VAL A 29 -4.23 -4.65 -11.93
CA VAL A 29 -4.71 -5.33 -13.12
C VAL A 29 -5.20 -4.27 -14.10
N THR A 30 -4.66 -4.28 -15.32
CA THR A 30 -5.04 -3.33 -16.36
C THR A 30 -6.38 -3.68 -16.98
N ALA A 31 -6.96 -2.78 -17.76
CA ALA A 31 -8.22 -3.02 -18.46
C ALA A 31 -8.17 -4.24 -19.38
N GLY A 32 -6.99 -4.54 -19.94
CA GLY A 32 -6.79 -5.72 -20.79
C GLY A 32 -6.51 -7.01 -20.03
N GLY A 33 -6.52 -6.97 -18.68
CA GLY A 33 -6.25 -8.15 -17.85
C GLY A 33 -4.77 -8.40 -17.56
N GLY A 34 -3.87 -7.56 -18.05
CA GLY A 34 -2.44 -7.64 -17.74
C GLY A 34 -2.12 -7.10 -16.36
N LEU A 35 -0.90 -7.38 -15.90
CA LEU A 35 -0.40 -6.85 -14.63
C LEU A 35 0.57 -5.72 -14.90
N ARG A 36 0.52 -4.71 -14.04
CA ARG A 36 1.37 -3.54 -14.17
C ARG A 36 1.80 -3.05 -12.81
N SER A 37 3.10 -2.81 -12.64
CA SER A 37 3.68 -2.36 -11.38
C SER A 37 4.30 -0.97 -11.53
N ARG A 38 4.25 -0.18 -10.47
CA ARG A 38 4.94 1.12 -10.37
C ARG A 38 5.34 1.37 -8.93
N PRO A 39 6.41 2.16 -8.72
CA PRO A 39 6.77 2.54 -7.35
C PRO A 39 5.78 3.56 -6.82
N MET A 40 5.42 3.41 -5.55
CA MET A 40 4.59 4.37 -4.85
C MET A 40 5.12 4.57 -3.44
N VAL A 41 4.97 5.80 -2.93
CA VAL A 41 5.33 6.12 -1.56
C VAL A 41 4.16 5.80 -0.66
N ALA A 42 4.37 4.93 0.32
CA ALA A 42 3.36 4.62 1.31
C ALA A 42 3.18 5.80 2.26
N ALA A 43 1.94 6.14 2.56
CA ALA A 43 1.64 7.12 3.58
C ALA A 43 2.01 6.54 4.95
N GLU A 44 2.80 7.30 5.72
CA GLU A 44 3.21 6.87 7.04
C GLU A 44 2.06 6.97 8.01
N ASN A 45 1.70 5.85 8.62
CA ASN A 45 0.72 5.80 9.69
C ASN A 45 0.83 4.47 10.41
N ALA A 46 0.10 4.33 11.50
CA ALA A 46 -0.02 3.05 12.18
C ALA A 46 -0.88 2.12 11.33
N PHE A 47 -0.31 0.99 10.95
CA PHE A 47 -1.04 -0.02 10.19
C PHE A 47 -2.10 -0.71 11.08
N ASP A 48 -3.31 -0.80 10.57
CA ASP A 48 -4.45 -1.38 11.28
C ASP A 48 -5.23 -2.40 10.42
N GLY A 49 -4.60 -2.90 9.37
CA GLY A 49 -5.26 -3.77 8.37
C GLY A 49 -5.53 -3.06 7.06
N THR A 50 -5.27 -1.76 7.02
CA THR A 50 -5.47 -0.92 5.85
C THR A 50 -4.18 -0.21 5.50
N LEU A 51 -3.84 -0.20 4.22
CA LEU A 51 -2.72 0.59 3.70
C LEU A 51 -3.26 1.77 2.92
N TRP A 52 -2.50 2.86 2.93
CA TRP A 52 -2.86 4.10 2.26
C TRP A 52 -1.70 4.58 1.40
N PHE A 53 -2.02 4.97 0.17
CA PHE A 53 -1.05 5.57 -0.76
C PHE A 53 -1.63 6.84 -1.34
N PHE A 54 -0.77 7.85 -1.55
CA PHE A 54 -1.16 9.07 -2.23
C PHE A 54 -1.01 8.88 -3.74
N THR A 55 -1.98 9.38 -4.50
CA THR A 55 -1.91 9.39 -5.95
C THR A 55 -2.71 10.60 -6.49
N ARG A 56 -2.63 10.82 -7.80
CA ARG A 56 -3.48 11.82 -8.45
C ARG A 56 -4.79 11.19 -8.89
N THR A 57 -5.87 11.96 -8.84
CA THR A 57 -7.19 11.48 -9.28
C THR A 57 -7.19 11.00 -10.73
N SER A 58 -6.32 11.61 -11.57
CA SER A 58 -6.21 11.26 -12.99
C SER A 58 -5.16 10.17 -13.27
N SER A 59 -4.55 9.59 -12.23
CA SER A 59 -3.48 8.61 -12.44
C SER A 59 -4.00 7.31 -13.04
N ALA A 60 -3.11 6.59 -13.73
CA ALA A 60 -3.42 5.26 -14.23
C ALA A 60 -3.79 4.30 -13.11
N VAL A 61 -3.12 4.41 -11.94
CA VAL A 61 -3.42 3.52 -10.82
C VAL A 61 -4.84 3.76 -10.28
N ALA A 62 -5.28 5.02 -10.18
CA ALA A 62 -6.65 5.33 -9.76
C ALA A 62 -7.68 4.74 -10.72
N GLN A 63 -7.44 4.82 -12.02
CA GLN A 63 -8.33 4.27 -13.04
C GLN A 63 -8.33 2.74 -13.01
N GLU A 64 -7.18 2.13 -12.84
CA GLU A 64 -7.05 0.67 -12.82
C GLU A 64 -7.73 0.05 -11.62
N VAL A 65 -7.57 0.63 -10.41
CA VAL A 65 -8.27 0.10 -9.23
C VAL A 65 -9.78 0.30 -9.32
N ALA A 66 -10.27 1.31 -10.05
CA ALA A 66 -11.69 1.48 -10.29
C ALA A 66 -12.27 0.37 -11.17
N SER A 67 -11.47 -0.15 -12.11
CA SER A 67 -11.88 -1.23 -13.01
C SER A 67 -11.68 -2.61 -12.41
N ASN A 68 -10.62 -2.80 -11.64
CA ASN A 68 -10.35 -4.06 -10.95
C ASN A 68 -9.69 -3.76 -9.61
N THR A 69 -10.35 -4.18 -8.54
CA THR A 69 -9.94 -3.83 -7.18
C THR A 69 -8.80 -4.68 -6.63
N GLN A 70 -8.42 -5.75 -7.31
CA GLN A 70 -7.35 -6.64 -6.84
C GLN A 70 -5.98 -5.99 -7.06
N VAL A 71 -5.20 -5.92 -6.00
CA VAL A 71 -3.86 -5.31 -6.03
C VAL A 71 -2.86 -6.13 -5.24
N ASN A 72 -1.59 -5.90 -5.52
CA ASN A 72 -0.49 -6.41 -4.71
C ASN A 72 0.54 -5.31 -4.48
N VAL A 73 1.06 -5.25 -3.27
CA VAL A 73 2.09 -4.30 -2.89
C VAL A 73 3.30 -5.08 -2.39
N THR A 74 4.46 -4.81 -2.97
CA THR A 74 5.70 -5.52 -2.63
C THR A 74 6.70 -4.54 -2.03
N TYR A 75 7.22 -4.89 -0.85
CA TYR A 75 8.27 -4.16 -0.15
C TYR A 75 9.55 -4.97 -0.21
N VAL A 76 10.67 -4.32 -0.51
CA VAL A 76 11.96 -4.99 -0.62
C VAL A 76 13.04 -4.17 0.08
N SER A 77 13.76 -4.82 0.99
CA SER A 77 15.03 -4.34 1.52
C SER A 77 16.04 -5.47 1.35
N ALA A 78 16.72 -5.48 0.20
CA ALA A 78 17.67 -6.53 -0.12
C ALA A 78 18.83 -6.65 0.89
N PRO A 79 19.43 -5.53 1.37
CA PRO A 79 20.51 -5.62 2.35
C PRO A 79 20.11 -6.31 3.66
N GLU A 80 18.83 -6.21 4.03
CA GLU A 80 18.32 -6.83 5.26
C GLU A 80 17.56 -8.12 4.99
N ASP A 81 17.54 -8.56 3.75
CA ASP A 81 16.86 -9.79 3.34
C ASP A 81 15.37 -9.77 3.68
N ARG A 82 14.76 -8.55 3.61
CA ARG A 82 13.33 -8.38 3.85
C ARG A 82 12.58 -8.24 2.53
N PHE A 83 11.67 -9.17 2.29
CA PHE A 83 10.82 -9.21 1.11
C PHE A 83 9.40 -9.50 1.57
N VAL A 84 8.48 -8.58 1.30
CA VAL A 84 7.10 -8.66 1.79
C VAL A 84 6.14 -8.46 0.65
N SER A 85 5.18 -9.37 0.53
CA SER A 85 4.12 -9.30 -0.48
C SER A 85 2.79 -9.12 0.22
N VAL A 86 2.08 -8.06 -0.13
CA VAL A 86 0.78 -7.73 0.46
C VAL A 86 -0.27 -7.77 -0.63
N SER A 87 -1.28 -8.61 -0.46
CA SER A 87 -2.43 -8.65 -1.36
C SER A 87 -3.63 -7.99 -0.69
N GLY A 88 -4.46 -7.36 -1.49
CA GLY A 88 -5.62 -6.70 -0.93
C GLY A 88 -6.60 -6.21 -1.98
N VAL A 89 -7.63 -5.55 -1.49
CA VAL A 89 -8.70 -4.95 -2.27
C VAL A 89 -8.58 -3.44 -2.17
N ALA A 90 -8.41 -2.78 -3.31
CA ALA A 90 -8.13 -1.35 -3.35
C ALA A 90 -9.32 -0.54 -3.82
N SER A 91 -9.39 0.69 -3.34
CA SER A 91 -10.33 1.70 -3.84
C SER A 91 -9.64 3.06 -3.82
N ALA A 92 -10.03 3.93 -4.76
CA ALA A 92 -9.57 5.31 -4.79
C ALA A 92 -10.62 6.16 -4.09
N VAL A 93 -10.19 6.92 -3.07
CA VAL A 93 -11.08 7.73 -2.27
C VAL A 93 -10.54 9.15 -2.15
N ARG A 94 -11.44 10.09 -1.93
CA ARG A 94 -11.08 11.46 -1.60
C ARG A 94 -11.43 11.69 -0.13
N ASP A 95 -10.41 11.89 0.69
CA ASP A 95 -10.57 12.12 2.13
C ASP A 95 -9.51 13.12 2.58
N VAL A 96 -9.87 14.40 2.55
CA VAL A 96 -8.95 15.51 2.85
C VAL A 96 -8.48 15.44 4.31
N GLU A 97 -9.39 15.09 5.21
CA GLU A 97 -9.06 15.02 6.64
C GLU A 97 -8.06 13.91 6.91
N ARG A 98 -8.27 12.73 6.35
CA ARG A 98 -7.34 11.61 6.50
C ARG A 98 -5.99 11.93 5.86
N ALA A 99 -6.00 12.53 4.67
CA ALA A 99 -4.78 12.95 4.00
C ALA A 99 -3.99 13.93 4.87
N GLY A 100 -4.67 14.86 5.53
CA GLY A 100 -4.04 15.81 6.44
C GLY A 100 -3.38 15.12 7.63
N GLY A 101 -4.03 14.11 8.17
CA GLY A 101 -3.50 13.33 9.29
C GLY A 101 -2.26 12.50 8.96
N MET A 102 -2.06 12.19 7.69
CA MET A 102 -0.92 11.40 7.21
C MET A 102 0.10 12.25 6.45
N TRP A 103 -0.11 13.56 6.37
CA TRP A 103 0.70 14.42 5.53
C TRP A 103 2.11 14.62 6.08
N SER A 104 3.09 14.60 5.16
CA SER A 104 4.46 14.98 5.43
C SER A 104 4.84 16.14 4.50
N PRO A 105 5.63 17.13 4.97
CA PRO A 105 6.08 18.24 4.10
C PRO A 105 6.77 17.77 2.83
N ALA A 106 7.41 16.60 2.85
CA ALA A 106 8.05 16.04 1.67
C ALA A 106 7.06 15.79 0.53
N TYR A 107 5.78 15.58 0.82
CA TYR A 107 4.75 15.33 -0.19
C TYR A 107 4.36 16.59 -0.97
N ASN A 108 4.72 17.77 -0.48
CA ASN A 108 4.44 19.04 -1.17
C ASN A 108 5.11 19.11 -2.54
N GLN A 109 6.18 18.38 -2.76
CA GLN A 109 6.85 18.34 -4.07
C GLN A 109 5.97 17.71 -5.15
N TRP A 110 5.02 16.88 -4.78
CA TRP A 110 4.10 16.21 -5.72
C TRP A 110 2.71 16.86 -5.73
N PHE A 111 2.32 17.49 -4.62
CA PHE A 111 0.99 18.08 -4.46
C PHE A 111 1.15 19.48 -3.86
N ALA A 112 1.19 20.48 -4.74
CA ALA A 112 1.43 21.87 -4.32
C ALA A 112 0.32 22.41 -3.41
N GLY A 113 -0.90 21.93 -3.56
CA GLY A 113 -2.04 22.30 -2.73
C GLY A 113 -2.09 21.63 -1.37
N GLY A 114 -1.09 20.78 -1.04
CA GLY A 114 -1.06 20.04 0.21
C GLY A 114 -2.18 19.00 0.28
N PRO A 115 -2.61 18.64 1.52
CA PRO A 115 -3.64 17.58 1.69
C PRO A 115 -5.01 17.95 1.12
N SER A 116 -5.26 19.22 0.82
CA SER A 116 -6.51 19.64 0.20
C SER A 116 -6.38 19.85 -1.31
N ASP A 117 -5.25 19.51 -1.90
CA ASP A 117 -5.05 19.61 -3.35
C ASP A 117 -6.18 18.89 -4.09
N PRO A 118 -6.88 19.56 -5.04
CA PRO A 118 -8.02 18.94 -5.72
C PRO A 118 -7.66 17.73 -6.56
N GLU A 119 -6.39 17.57 -6.92
CA GLU A 119 -5.93 16.41 -7.68
C GLU A 119 -5.47 15.25 -6.80
N LEU A 120 -5.45 15.44 -5.48
CA LEU A 120 -5.02 14.39 -4.56
C LEU A 120 -6.13 13.36 -4.36
N ALA A 121 -5.78 12.10 -4.48
CA ALA A 121 -6.61 10.98 -4.08
C ALA A 121 -5.82 10.05 -3.19
N LEU A 122 -6.52 9.28 -2.38
CA LEU A 122 -5.92 8.21 -1.59
C LEU A 122 -6.30 6.88 -2.21
N ILE A 123 -5.34 5.99 -2.32
CA ILE A 123 -5.63 4.58 -2.59
C ILE A 123 -5.68 3.90 -1.24
N LYS A 124 -6.85 3.38 -0.90
CA LYS A 124 -7.09 2.59 0.30
C LYS A 124 -6.99 1.12 -0.07
N ILE A 125 -6.22 0.35 0.66
CA ILE A 125 -6.11 -1.09 0.47
C ILE A 125 -6.55 -1.79 1.74
N ASP A 126 -7.63 -2.57 1.63
CA ASP A 126 -8.02 -3.51 2.67
C ASP A 126 -7.18 -4.77 2.47
N VAL A 127 -6.26 -5.02 3.39
CA VAL A 127 -5.28 -6.10 3.27
C VAL A 127 -5.94 -7.43 3.53
N THR A 128 -5.78 -8.37 2.60
CA THR A 128 -6.34 -9.72 2.70
C THR A 128 -5.29 -10.76 3.01
N ARG A 129 -4.04 -10.51 2.66
CA ARG A 129 -2.96 -11.48 2.88
C ARG A 129 -1.62 -10.77 2.92
N VAL A 130 -0.78 -11.16 3.88
CA VAL A 130 0.60 -10.71 3.99
C VAL A 130 1.50 -11.92 3.98
N GLU A 131 2.47 -11.93 3.08
CA GLU A 131 3.50 -12.96 3.03
C GLU A 131 4.87 -12.30 3.12
N PHE A 132 5.81 -13.01 3.74
CA PHE A 132 7.19 -12.52 3.85
C PHE A 132 8.18 -13.65 3.57
N TRP A 133 9.38 -13.28 3.14
CA TRP A 133 10.45 -14.23 2.93
C TRP A 133 11.00 -14.70 4.28
N ASP A 134 10.88 -15.99 4.54
CA ASP A 134 11.47 -16.61 5.72
C ASP A 134 12.81 -17.24 5.30
N ARG A 135 13.87 -16.55 5.65
CA ARG A 135 15.22 -16.93 5.28
C ARG A 135 15.61 -18.31 5.82
N LYS A 136 15.21 -18.62 7.05
CA LYS A 136 15.54 -19.91 7.67
C LYS A 136 14.82 -21.06 6.99
N ALA A 137 13.56 -20.85 6.64
CA ALA A 137 12.75 -21.86 5.96
C ALA A 137 13.04 -21.91 4.45
N GLY A 138 13.64 -20.85 3.89
CA GLY A 138 13.91 -20.76 2.46
C GLY A 138 12.65 -20.67 1.62
N ARG A 139 11.60 -20.02 2.12
CA ARG A 139 10.32 -19.91 1.41
C ARG A 139 9.51 -18.71 1.91
N MET A 140 8.52 -18.32 1.13
CA MET A 140 7.53 -17.35 1.58
C MET A 140 6.61 -17.97 2.61
N ARG A 141 6.31 -17.22 3.63
CA ARG A 141 5.38 -17.64 4.69
C ARG A 141 4.31 -16.58 4.86
N GLU A 142 3.10 -17.01 5.18
CA GLU A 142 2.03 -16.10 5.55
C GLU A 142 2.24 -15.61 6.98
N LEU A 143 2.10 -14.28 7.15
CA LEU A 143 2.26 -13.64 8.44
C LEU A 143 1.00 -13.88 9.30
#